data_dd36a866bdbb484513dd57993a39fa96
#
_entry.id   dd36a866bdbb484513dd57993a39fa96
#
_cell.length_a   1.000
_cell.length_b   1.000
_cell.length_c   1.000
_cell.angle_alpha   90.00
_cell.angle_beta   90.00
_cell.angle_gamma   90.00
#
_symmetry.space_group_name_H-M   'P 1'
#
loop_
_entity.id
_entity.type
_entity.pdbx_description
1 polymer ?
#
loop_
_entity_poly.entity_id
_entity_poly.type
_entity_poly.pdbx_seq_one_letter_code
_entity_poly.pdbx_strand_id
1 'polypeptide(L)'
;MCIRDSYGHAAGDRALQALATLLTEGSRSGDTVARSGGEEFVMLMPGAPLAAAVATAERLRLKLAQLGATAGLPAPITMSAGVAQYPLHGATLDEVIQQADRALYYAKNHGRNAVCVADHQAPDGARMALPR
;
A
#
# COMPACT_ATOMS: atom_id res chain seq x y z
N MET A 1 -2.43 2.67 0.34
CA MET A 1 -1.07 2.49 0.88
C MET A 1 -0.73 3.59 1.85
N CYS A 2 0.02 3.29 2.89
CA CYS A 2 0.41 4.26 3.91
C CYS A 2 1.88 4.09 4.26
N ILE A 3 2.63 5.19 4.30
CA ILE A 3 3.98 5.20 4.83
C ILE A 3 3.92 5.50 6.32
N ARG A 4 4.65 4.73 7.10
CA ARG A 4 4.87 5.08 8.48
C ARG A 4 6.05 6.05 8.57
N ASP A 5 5.76 7.24 9.06
CA ASP A 5 6.79 8.21 9.40
C ASP A 5 7.21 8.00 10.86
N SER A 6 8.47 7.56 11.04
CA SER A 6 9.09 7.43 12.36
C SER A 6 10.15 8.50 12.59
N TYR A 7 10.23 9.49 11.72
CA TYR A 7 11.28 10.51 11.68
C TYR A 7 10.69 11.89 11.81
N GLY A 8 11.54 12.91 11.87
CA GLY A 8 11.12 14.28 11.73
C GLY A 8 10.58 14.60 10.33
N HIS A 9 9.93 15.75 10.18
CA HIS A 9 9.24 16.14 8.95
C HIS A 9 10.11 16.05 7.68
N ALA A 10 11.38 16.42 7.75
CA ALA A 10 12.24 16.40 6.57
C ALA A 10 12.51 14.98 6.06
N ALA A 11 12.68 14.02 6.96
CA ALA A 11 12.87 12.61 6.59
C ALA A 11 11.55 12.01 6.08
N GLY A 12 10.42 12.40 6.70
CA GLY A 12 9.09 12.00 6.25
C GLY A 12 8.79 12.48 4.84
N ASP A 13 9.12 13.72 4.53
CA ASP A 13 8.94 14.28 3.17
C ASP A 13 9.77 13.53 2.14
N ARG A 14 11.01 13.18 2.45
CA ARG A 14 11.84 12.36 1.56
C ARG A 14 11.24 10.97 1.34
N ALA A 15 10.70 10.35 2.40
CA ALA A 15 10.03 9.07 2.31
C ALA A 15 8.79 9.14 1.41
N LEU A 16 7.99 10.19 1.56
CA LEU A 16 6.81 10.41 0.72
C LEU A 16 7.18 10.63 -0.73
N GLN A 17 8.23 11.41 -1.01
CA GLN A 17 8.72 11.61 -2.37
C GLN A 17 9.23 10.31 -2.98
N ALA A 18 9.96 9.50 -2.22
CA ALA A 18 10.46 8.20 -2.68
C ALA A 18 9.29 7.27 -3.03
N LEU A 19 8.26 7.22 -2.19
CA LEU A 19 7.07 6.41 -2.49
C LEU A 19 6.33 6.91 -3.71
N ALA A 20 6.12 8.22 -3.83
CA ALA A 20 5.45 8.80 -5.00
C ALA A 20 6.20 8.44 -6.29
N THR A 21 7.52 8.52 -6.28
CA THR A 21 8.35 8.13 -7.41
C THR A 21 8.21 6.66 -7.74
N LEU A 22 8.29 5.78 -6.73
CA LEU A 22 8.14 4.34 -6.92
C LEU A 22 6.77 3.97 -7.48
N LEU A 23 5.71 4.58 -6.97
CA LEU A 23 4.34 4.34 -7.45
C LEU A 23 4.20 4.76 -8.90
N THR A 24 4.72 5.92 -9.26
CA THR A 24 4.66 6.44 -10.63
C THR A 24 5.46 5.56 -11.59
N GLU A 25 6.68 5.19 -11.22
CA GLU A 25 7.54 4.32 -12.05
C GLU A 25 7.01 2.90 -12.15
N GLY A 26 6.34 2.40 -11.11
CA GLY A 26 5.74 1.08 -11.09
C GLY A 26 4.37 0.99 -11.75
N SER A 27 3.80 2.13 -12.16
CA SER A 27 2.49 2.18 -12.80
C SER A 27 2.55 1.75 -14.27
N ARG A 28 1.51 1.05 -14.71
CA ARG A 28 1.30 0.78 -16.13
C ARG A 28 0.51 1.94 -16.74
N SER A 29 0.52 2.00 -18.08
CA SER A 29 -0.39 2.88 -18.81
C SER A 29 -1.84 2.57 -18.41
N GLY A 30 -2.58 3.57 -18.00
CA GLY A 30 -3.96 3.42 -17.53
C GLY A 30 -4.10 3.28 -16.01
N ASP A 31 -3.04 3.01 -15.29
CA ASP A 31 -3.06 3.05 -13.82
C ASP A 31 -3.14 4.50 -13.33
N THR A 32 -3.80 4.71 -12.21
CA THR A 32 -3.91 6.03 -11.58
C THR A 32 -3.31 5.98 -10.19
N VAL A 33 -2.47 6.95 -9.88
CA VAL A 33 -1.89 7.14 -8.56
C VAL A 33 -2.33 8.50 -8.03
N ALA A 34 -2.88 8.53 -6.83
CA ALA A 34 -3.32 9.75 -6.17
C ALA A 34 -2.91 9.74 -4.71
N ARG A 35 -2.59 10.91 -4.20
CA ARG A 35 -2.35 11.11 -2.76
C ARG A 35 -3.70 11.41 -2.12
N SER A 36 -4.13 10.56 -1.19
CA SER A 36 -5.46 10.67 -0.56
C SER A 36 -5.43 11.33 0.81
N GLY A 37 -4.25 11.48 1.40
CA GLY A 37 -4.09 12.10 2.71
C GLY A 37 -2.63 12.50 2.93
N GLY A 38 -2.26 12.88 4.14
CA GLY A 38 -0.89 13.32 4.46
C GLY A 38 0.17 12.29 4.12
N GLU A 39 -0.10 11.03 4.43
CA GLU A 39 0.84 9.91 4.26
C GLU A 39 0.23 8.78 3.44
N GLU A 40 -0.89 8.98 2.81
CA GLU A 40 -1.65 7.93 2.15
C GLU A 40 -1.76 8.16 0.65
N PHE A 41 -1.62 7.07 -0.09
CA PHE A 41 -1.78 7.03 -1.54
C PHE A 41 -2.79 5.96 -1.92
N VAL A 42 -3.49 6.20 -3.02
CA VAL A 42 -4.37 5.23 -3.67
C VAL A 42 -3.82 4.95 -5.05
N MET A 43 -3.77 3.68 -5.41
CA MET A 43 -3.40 3.25 -6.76
C MET A 43 -4.53 2.43 -7.35
N LEU A 44 -5.07 2.89 -8.46
CA LEU A 44 -6.09 2.18 -9.21
C LEU A 44 -5.45 1.47 -10.40
N MET A 45 -5.70 0.17 -10.51
CA MET A 45 -5.09 -0.70 -11.51
C MET A 45 -6.19 -1.36 -12.36
N PRO A 46 -6.73 -0.65 -13.37
CA PRO A 46 -7.80 -1.20 -14.19
C PRO A 46 -7.40 -2.51 -14.85
N GLY A 47 -8.29 -3.50 -14.79
CA GLY A 47 -8.09 -4.79 -15.41
C GLY A 47 -7.08 -5.72 -14.69
N ALA A 48 -6.47 -5.29 -13.60
CA ALA A 48 -5.51 -6.14 -12.89
C ALA A 48 -6.24 -7.18 -12.03
N PRO A 49 -5.86 -8.46 -12.13
CA PRO A 49 -6.36 -9.45 -11.17
C PRO A 49 -5.79 -9.17 -9.77
N LEU A 50 -6.50 -9.68 -8.75
CA LEU A 50 -6.10 -9.45 -7.36
C LEU A 50 -4.65 -9.88 -7.10
N ALA A 51 -4.24 -11.02 -7.63
CA ALA A 51 -2.87 -11.52 -7.47
C ALA A 51 -1.82 -10.54 -8.04
N ALA A 52 -2.13 -9.89 -9.17
CA ALA A 52 -1.23 -8.91 -9.78
C ALA A 52 -1.13 -7.64 -8.92
N ALA A 53 -2.24 -7.18 -8.35
CA ALA A 53 -2.24 -6.04 -7.45
C ALA A 53 -1.44 -6.34 -6.17
N VAL A 54 -1.61 -7.52 -5.59
CA VAL A 54 -0.83 -7.96 -4.43
C VAL A 54 0.67 -8.02 -4.76
N ALA A 55 1.03 -8.60 -5.90
CA ALA A 55 2.43 -8.69 -6.32
C ALA A 55 3.04 -7.31 -6.51
N THR A 56 2.29 -6.38 -7.09
CA THR A 56 2.75 -4.99 -7.27
C THR A 56 2.97 -4.31 -5.93
N ALA A 57 2.02 -4.42 -5.00
CA ALA A 57 2.13 -3.84 -3.67
C ALA A 57 3.33 -4.40 -2.91
N GLU A 58 3.54 -5.72 -2.97
CA GLU A 58 4.67 -6.37 -2.31
C GLU A 58 6.01 -5.92 -2.91
N ARG A 59 6.09 -5.81 -4.22
CA ARG A 59 7.28 -5.31 -4.89
C ARG A 59 7.62 -3.88 -4.47
N LEU A 60 6.61 -3.02 -4.38
CA LEU A 60 6.78 -1.63 -3.95
C LEU A 60 7.26 -1.56 -2.50
N ARG A 61 6.68 -2.38 -1.64
CA ARG A 61 7.08 -2.46 -0.23
C ARG A 61 8.56 -2.80 -0.09
N LEU A 62 9.01 -3.81 -0.81
CA LEU A 62 10.41 -4.25 -0.78
C LEU A 62 11.35 -3.20 -1.36
N LYS A 63 10.97 -2.58 -2.48
CA LYS A 63 11.78 -1.52 -3.10
C LYS A 63 11.92 -0.30 -2.20
N LEU A 64 10.86 0.08 -1.51
CA LEU A 64 10.91 1.22 -0.61
C LEU A 64 11.89 0.96 0.55
N ALA A 65 11.86 -0.24 1.11
CA ALA A 65 12.79 -0.62 2.17
C ALA A 65 14.25 -0.56 1.69
N GLN A 66 14.52 -1.01 0.46
CA GLN A 66 15.86 -0.95 -0.14
C GLN A 66 16.31 0.49 -0.37
N LEU A 67 15.42 1.36 -0.84
CA LEU A 67 15.72 2.78 -1.04
C LEU A 67 16.04 3.47 0.29
N GLY A 68 15.31 3.15 1.34
CA GLY A 68 15.58 3.69 2.67
C GLY A 68 16.99 3.34 3.14
N ALA A 69 17.43 2.11 2.90
CA ALA A 69 18.76 1.65 3.26
C ALA A 69 19.84 2.39 2.47
N THR A 70 19.66 2.58 1.16
CA THR A 70 20.63 3.27 0.30
C THR A 70 20.64 4.77 0.50
N ALA A 71 19.54 5.37 0.93
CA ALA A 71 19.45 6.81 1.16
C ALA A 71 20.14 7.25 2.46
N GLY A 72 20.68 6.32 3.25
CA GLY A 72 21.39 6.67 4.49
C GLY A 72 20.48 7.20 5.57
N LEU A 73 19.21 6.86 5.54
CA LEU A 73 18.25 7.27 6.55
C LEU A 73 18.52 6.55 7.89
N PRO A 74 18.23 7.22 9.01
CA PRO A 74 18.57 6.67 10.34
C PRO A 74 17.79 5.42 10.71
N ALA A 75 16.71 5.10 9.98
CA ALA A 75 15.93 3.88 10.19
C ALA A 75 15.27 3.47 8.87
N PRO A 76 14.83 2.20 8.74
CA PRO A 76 14.18 1.74 7.52
C PRO A 76 12.88 2.49 7.23
N ILE A 77 12.65 2.82 5.95
CA ILE A 77 11.36 3.29 5.49
C ILE A 77 10.53 2.05 5.15
N THR A 78 9.36 1.97 5.75
CA THR A 78 8.43 0.87 5.46
C THR A 78 7.08 1.41 5.03
N MET A 79 6.33 0.58 4.29
CA MET A 79 4.96 0.88 3.96
C MET A 79 4.05 -0.29 4.30
N SER A 80 2.81 0.04 4.58
CA SER A 80 1.73 -0.92 4.66
C SER A 80 0.75 -0.69 3.52
N ALA A 81 0.15 -1.73 3.01
CA ALA A 81 -0.81 -1.63 1.91
C ALA A 81 -2.04 -2.49 2.19
N GLY A 82 -3.20 -1.95 1.84
CA GLY A 82 -4.43 -2.71 1.75
C GLY A 82 -4.84 -2.85 0.29
N VAL A 83 -5.24 -4.03 -0.11
CA VAL A 83 -5.60 -4.35 -1.50
C VAL A 83 -7.02 -4.89 -1.54
N ALA A 84 -7.81 -4.39 -2.49
CA ALA A 84 -9.15 -4.87 -2.76
C ALA A 84 -9.41 -4.86 -4.26
N GLN A 85 -10.34 -5.67 -4.71
CA GLN A 85 -10.67 -5.85 -6.13
C GLN A 85 -12.16 -5.62 -6.38
N TYR A 86 -12.46 -4.92 -7.45
CA TYR A 86 -13.82 -4.83 -7.99
C TYR A 86 -14.05 -6.01 -8.95
N PRO A 87 -15.20 -6.65 -8.97
CA PRO A 87 -16.37 -6.45 -8.10
C PRO A 87 -16.36 -7.34 -6.83
N LEU A 88 -15.30 -8.09 -6.60
CA LEU A 88 -15.22 -9.05 -5.50
C LEU A 88 -15.45 -8.41 -4.13
N HIS A 89 -14.89 -7.23 -3.91
CA HIS A 89 -14.92 -6.56 -2.61
C HIS A 89 -15.84 -5.35 -2.55
N GLY A 90 -16.65 -5.13 -3.57
CA GLY A 90 -17.64 -4.05 -3.58
C GLY A 90 -18.28 -3.87 -4.93
N ALA A 91 -19.49 -3.30 -4.93
CA ALA A 91 -20.25 -3.02 -6.14
C ALA A 91 -19.93 -1.64 -6.74
N THR A 92 -19.28 -0.77 -5.96
CA THR A 92 -18.86 0.57 -6.37
C THR A 92 -17.40 0.79 -6.05
N LEU A 93 -16.79 1.78 -6.70
CA LEU A 93 -15.40 2.17 -6.42
C LEU A 93 -15.24 2.57 -4.94
N ASP A 94 -16.18 3.34 -4.40
CA ASP A 94 -16.13 3.76 -3.00
C ASP A 94 -16.12 2.57 -2.04
N GLU A 95 -16.96 1.57 -2.30
CA GLU A 95 -16.99 0.36 -1.47
C GLU A 95 -15.67 -0.41 -1.54
N VAL A 96 -15.09 -0.54 -2.73
CA VAL A 96 -13.81 -1.23 -2.91
C VAL A 96 -12.70 -0.47 -2.19
N ILE A 97 -12.67 0.85 -2.28
CA ILE A 97 -11.69 1.68 -1.55
C ILE A 97 -11.87 1.51 -0.04
N GLN A 98 -13.10 1.49 0.47
CA GLN A 98 -13.35 1.25 1.89
C GLN A 98 -12.81 -0.11 2.35
N GLN A 99 -12.97 -1.14 1.53
CA GLN A 99 -12.44 -2.47 1.86
C GLN A 99 -10.91 -2.49 1.84
N ALA A 100 -10.29 -1.78 0.90
CA ALA A 100 -8.84 -1.62 0.89
C ALA A 100 -8.36 -0.86 2.13
N ASP A 101 -9.08 0.17 2.57
CA ASP A 101 -8.77 0.90 3.79
C ASP A 101 -8.85 0.01 5.04
N ARG A 102 -9.84 -0.88 5.11
CA ARG A 102 -9.93 -1.85 6.20
C ARG A 102 -8.73 -2.79 6.21
N ALA A 103 -8.33 -3.26 5.05
CA ALA A 103 -7.15 -4.11 4.92
C ALA A 103 -5.88 -3.36 5.33
N LEU A 104 -5.76 -2.08 4.98
CA LEU A 104 -4.66 -1.24 5.42
C LEU A 104 -4.65 -1.07 6.94
N TYR A 105 -5.79 -0.81 7.53
CA TYR A 105 -5.94 -0.70 8.99
C TYR A 105 -5.52 -2.01 9.68
N TYR A 106 -5.93 -3.13 9.12
CA TYR A 106 -5.50 -4.45 9.61
C TYR A 106 -3.98 -4.58 9.58
N ALA A 107 -3.34 -4.19 8.47
CA ALA A 107 -1.88 -4.22 8.36
C ALA A 107 -1.21 -3.36 9.43
N LYS A 108 -1.73 -2.16 9.68
CA LYS A 108 -1.19 -1.26 10.70
C LYS A 108 -1.30 -1.83 12.11
N ASN A 109 -2.32 -2.64 12.38
CA ASN A 109 -2.54 -3.24 13.70
C ASN A 109 -1.87 -4.61 13.87
N HIS A 110 -1.27 -5.16 12.81
CA HIS A 110 -0.64 -6.49 12.82
C HIS A 110 0.83 -6.41 12.42
N GLY A 111 1.53 -5.40 12.93
CA GLY A 111 2.97 -5.29 12.79
C GLY A 111 3.44 -4.32 11.71
N ARG A 112 2.56 -3.75 10.92
CA ARG A 112 2.91 -2.84 9.82
C ARG A 112 3.84 -3.50 8.81
N ASN A 113 4.39 -2.78 7.85
CA ASN A 113 5.34 -3.29 6.85
C ASN A 113 4.81 -4.58 6.21
N ALA A 114 3.60 -4.52 5.68
CA ALA A 114 2.89 -5.68 5.16
C ALA A 114 1.86 -5.28 4.13
N VAL A 115 1.56 -6.22 3.25
CA VAL A 115 0.43 -6.14 2.33
C VAL A 115 -0.69 -7.03 2.86
N CYS A 116 -1.86 -6.47 3.04
CA CYS A 116 -3.06 -7.18 3.45
C CYS A 116 -4.14 -7.07 2.38
N VAL A 117 -5.00 -8.07 2.31
CA VAL A 117 -6.06 -8.16 1.31
C VAL A 117 -7.40 -8.13 2.02
N ALA A 118 -8.37 -7.41 1.45
CA ALA A 118 -9.75 -7.48 1.89
C ALA A 118 -10.26 -8.92 1.80
N ASP A 119 -10.98 -9.36 2.83
CA ASP A 119 -11.49 -10.72 2.91
C ASP A 119 -12.79 -10.72 3.71
N HIS A 120 -13.91 -10.86 3.03
CA HIS A 120 -15.22 -10.87 3.66
C HIS A 120 -15.45 -12.08 4.57
N GLN A 121 -14.66 -13.14 4.41
CA GLN A 121 -14.77 -14.33 5.22
C GLN A 121 -13.91 -14.28 6.48
N ALA A 122 -12.95 -13.35 6.54
CA ALA A 122 -12.11 -13.16 7.71
C ALA A 122 -12.84 -12.36 8.79
N PRO A 123 -12.64 -12.65 10.10
CA PRO A 123 -13.33 -11.94 11.18
C PRO A 123 -13.10 -10.43 11.17
N ASP A 124 -11.90 -9.98 10.79
CA ASP A 124 -11.53 -8.57 10.76
C ASP A 124 -11.73 -7.93 9.38
N GLY A 125 -12.30 -8.66 8.44
CA GLY A 125 -12.53 -8.18 7.07
C GLY A 125 -11.27 -8.12 6.22
N ALA A 126 -10.16 -8.66 6.70
CA ALA A 126 -8.88 -8.64 6.00
C ALA A 126 -7.98 -9.79 6.45
N ARG A 127 -7.00 -10.12 5.64
CA ARG A 127 -5.97 -11.13 5.94
C ARG A 127 -4.62 -10.69 5.38
N MET A 128 -3.57 -11.28 5.90
CA MET A 128 -2.23 -11.09 5.32
C MET A 128 -2.22 -11.65 3.89
N ALA A 129 -1.63 -10.90 2.98
CA ALA A 129 -1.53 -11.32 1.57
C ALA A 129 -0.56 -12.49 1.42
N LEU A 130 0.52 -12.48 2.21
CA LEU A 130 1.53 -13.53 2.21
C LEU A 130 1.77 -14.00 3.66
N PRO A 131 2.03 -15.30 3.88
CA PRO A 131 2.40 -15.81 5.20
C PRO A 131 3.67 -15.13 5.70
N ARG A 132 3.70 -14.84 6.98
CA ARG A 132 4.90 -14.36 7.65
C ARG A 132 5.64 -15.49 8.34
#